data_24d47a688e974c1485014fa369b3f580
#
_entry.id   24d47a688e974c1485014fa369b3f580
#
_cell.length_a   1.000
_cell.length_b   1.000
_cell.length_c   1.000
_cell.angle_alpha   90.00
_cell.angle_beta   90.00
_cell.angle_gamma   90.00
#
_symmetry.space_group_name_H-M   'P 1'
#
loop_
_entity.id
_entity.type
_entity.pdbx_description
1 polymer ?
#
loop_
_entity_poly.entity_id
_entity_poly.type
_entity_poly.pdbx_seq_one_letter_code
_entity_poly.pdbx_strand_id
1 'polypeptide(L)'
;VCSSDLYKYDADGALVPAMAESYEVSEDGCTYTFKLKEGLKWSDGSPLTAHDFEYSWKRVLNPEVGSETAYTLYGVIKDGYECFVNKTVSVDDLPIRALDDTTFQVELKAPASYFLTLTASTAFMPVSQANVEKYGEDWANSPETYVCNGPFMLADMKKDESYTFVKNPNYYNADEVQIDTVNYVFLNAPETVKMAFDNGELDIATSVNSDALKAYTGTDKLMSSDRIGYRYYEFNCSKEPFNDARVRRALTLALNRKIITEGILQDATLPQLYGWVPYGIKDIVDPTQDWRDVVGNAFEENVEEAKALLAEAGYPNGEGFPTFSIKYTPSTELENVAQAMAAMWKQYLGLNCEVTAVESGVYWADETGTRASGDFDIAYMGYTLDYPEPSAAFTVLENAEGKAKTRWDCPAYLELCNKMRSDIAGQEREDLYKDMEALLAQECPVMPIYNYVATALVSERVKGFTRNANGHPNFEYCTIAE
;
A
#
# COMPACT_ATOMS: atom_id res chain seq x y z
N VAL A 1 11.15 -12.01 -0.97
CA VAL A 1 11.92 -13.25 -0.74
C VAL A 1 13.23 -13.22 -1.53
N CYS A 2 13.19 -12.86 -2.80
CA CYS A 2 14.34 -12.97 -3.72
C CYS A 2 15.05 -11.65 -4.02
N SER A 3 14.58 -10.50 -3.55
CA SER A 3 15.18 -9.21 -3.85
C SER A 3 15.54 -8.45 -2.59
N SER A 4 16.55 -7.61 -2.66
CA SER A 4 17.02 -6.72 -1.60
C SER A 4 17.24 -5.31 -2.17
N ASP A 5 17.24 -4.32 -1.29
CA ASP A 5 17.15 -2.89 -1.59
C ASP A 5 18.39 -2.13 -1.12
N LEU A 6 18.43 -0.81 -1.38
CA LEU A 6 19.41 0.09 -0.73
C LEU A 6 19.19 0.13 0.78
N TYR A 7 17.93 0.29 1.20
CA TYR A 7 17.47 0.23 2.58
C TYR A 7 16.38 -0.84 2.71
N LYS A 8 16.15 -1.37 3.90
CA LYS A 8 15.09 -2.35 4.19
C LYS A 8 14.48 -2.10 5.56
N TYR A 9 13.33 -2.72 5.82
CA TYR A 9 12.77 -2.77 7.16
C TYR A 9 13.28 -4.01 7.88
N ASP A 10 13.74 -3.83 9.12
CA ASP A 10 14.12 -4.93 10.00
C ASP A 10 12.91 -5.65 10.60
N ALA A 11 13.15 -6.57 11.54
CA ALA A 11 12.09 -7.34 12.19
C ALA A 11 11.16 -6.47 13.05
N ASP A 12 11.63 -5.33 13.53
CA ASP A 12 10.88 -4.39 14.37
C ASP A 12 10.19 -3.29 13.53
N GLY A 13 10.35 -3.32 12.21
CA GLY A 13 9.80 -2.35 11.26
C GLY A 13 10.59 -1.04 11.18
N ALA A 14 11.81 -0.99 11.70
CA ALA A 14 12.71 0.16 11.54
C ALA A 14 13.40 0.13 10.18
N LEU A 15 13.53 1.29 9.53
CA LEU A 15 14.27 1.43 8.28
C LEU A 15 15.78 1.37 8.56
N VAL A 16 16.46 0.39 8.00
CA VAL A 16 17.89 0.14 8.22
C VAL A 16 18.64 0.01 6.89
N PRO A 17 19.97 0.30 6.87
CA PRO A 17 20.80 0.07 5.69
C PRO A 17 20.77 -1.41 5.26
N ALA A 18 20.57 -1.65 3.97
CA ALA A 18 20.64 -2.99 3.36
C ALA A 18 21.87 -3.12 2.47
N MET A 19 21.76 -2.93 1.14
CA MET A 19 22.93 -2.91 0.27
C MET A 19 23.70 -1.61 0.31
N ALA A 20 23.07 -0.48 0.66
CA ALA A 20 23.81 0.73 1.00
C ALA A 20 24.48 0.59 2.36
N GLU A 21 25.73 1.04 2.48
CA GLU A 21 26.44 1.18 3.75
C GLU A 21 26.11 2.53 4.41
N SER A 22 26.02 3.57 3.59
CA SER A 22 25.72 4.95 4.01
C SER A 22 25.13 5.75 2.86
N TYR A 23 24.68 6.96 3.17
CA TYR A 23 24.29 7.95 2.17
C TYR A 23 24.67 9.36 2.62
N GLU A 24 24.78 10.25 1.67
CA GLU A 24 24.93 11.70 1.86
C GLU A 24 23.82 12.42 1.10
N VAL A 25 23.38 13.57 1.64
CA VAL A 25 22.38 14.43 1.01
C VAL A 25 22.99 15.81 0.82
N SER A 26 22.77 16.41 -0.36
CA SER A 26 23.20 17.78 -0.64
C SER A 26 22.50 18.80 0.28
N GLU A 27 23.09 20.00 0.41
CA GLU A 27 22.55 21.08 1.26
C GLU A 27 21.12 21.50 0.88
N ASP A 28 20.73 21.35 -0.39
CA ASP A 28 19.38 21.63 -0.88
C ASP A 28 18.40 20.46 -0.69
N GLY A 29 18.85 19.34 -0.09
CA GLY A 29 18.00 18.17 0.16
C GLY A 29 17.64 17.35 -1.09
N CYS A 30 18.15 17.69 -2.26
CA CYS A 30 17.70 17.10 -3.53
C CYS A 30 18.60 16.00 -4.07
N THR A 31 19.91 16.01 -3.81
CA THR A 31 20.83 14.99 -4.33
C THR A 31 21.21 13.99 -3.25
N TYR A 32 20.86 12.72 -3.48
CA TYR A 32 21.26 11.61 -2.64
C TYR A 32 22.41 10.86 -3.28
N THR A 33 23.49 10.63 -2.51
CA THR A 33 24.66 9.84 -2.93
C THR A 33 24.80 8.67 -1.97
N PHE A 34 24.54 7.45 -2.46
CA PHE A 34 24.64 6.23 -1.69
C PHE A 34 26.00 5.58 -1.88
N LYS A 35 26.60 5.13 -0.79
CA LYS A 35 27.76 4.24 -0.81
C LYS A 35 27.27 2.82 -0.62
N LEU A 36 27.52 1.95 -1.59
CA LEU A 36 27.19 0.52 -1.51
C LEU A 36 28.24 -0.23 -0.69
N LYS A 37 27.81 -1.33 -0.05
CA LYS A 37 28.71 -2.30 0.55
C LYS A 37 29.62 -2.91 -0.50
N GLU A 38 30.86 -3.21 -0.12
CA GLU A 38 31.79 -3.90 -1.01
C GLU A 38 31.44 -5.39 -1.20
N GLY A 39 31.73 -5.94 -2.37
CA GLY A 39 31.60 -7.36 -2.63
C GLY A 39 30.17 -7.88 -2.80
N LEU A 40 29.20 -7.00 -3.05
CA LEU A 40 27.83 -7.38 -3.38
C LEU A 40 27.79 -8.29 -4.61
N LYS A 41 26.89 -9.28 -4.58
CA LYS A 41 26.76 -10.27 -5.64
C LYS A 41 25.30 -10.57 -5.97
N TRP A 42 25.07 -10.91 -7.20
CA TRP A 42 23.87 -11.60 -7.64
C TRP A 42 23.89 -13.09 -7.22
N SER A 43 22.74 -13.76 -7.30
CA SER A 43 22.61 -15.18 -6.93
C SER A 43 23.47 -16.13 -7.78
N ASP A 44 23.82 -15.75 -8.99
CA ASP A 44 24.74 -16.48 -9.89
C ASP A 44 26.22 -16.24 -9.58
N GLY A 45 26.53 -15.37 -8.60
CA GLY A 45 27.87 -15.01 -8.17
C GLY A 45 28.50 -13.86 -8.94
N SER A 46 27.86 -13.32 -9.96
CA SER A 46 28.31 -12.12 -10.67
C SER A 46 28.28 -10.89 -9.76
N PRO A 47 29.16 -9.88 -9.96
CA PRO A 47 29.14 -8.67 -9.18
C PRO A 47 27.82 -7.89 -9.30
N LEU A 48 27.34 -7.34 -8.20
CA LEU A 48 26.26 -6.36 -8.16
C LEU A 48 26.89 -5.00 -7.82
N THR A 49 26.63 -3.98 -8.64
CA THR A 49 27.25 -2.69 -8.54
C THR A 49 26.25 -1.54 -8.62
N ALA A 50 26.72 -0.30 -8.45
CA ALA A 50 25.90 0.90 -8.62
C ALA A 50 25.31 1.03 -10.04
N HIS A 51 25.95 0.43 -11.05
CA HIS A 51 25.46 0.40 -12.43
C HIS A 51 24.15 -0.40 -12.56
N ASP A 52 23.94 -1.45 -11.73
CA ASP A 52 22.69 -2.22 -11.72
C ASP A 52 21.53 -1.36 -11.19
N PHE A 53 21.78 -0.49 -10.20
CA PHE A 53 20.78 0.47 -9.71
C PHE A 53 20.45 1.54 -10.76
N GLU A 54 21.45 2.12 -11.40
CA GLU A 54 21.25 3.07 -12.50
C GLU A 54 20.40 2.46 -13.61
N TYR A 55 20.77 1.27 -14.07
CA TYR A 55 20.03 0.54 -15.09
C TYR A 55 18.58 0.28 -14.66
N SER A 56 18.39 -0.21 -13.45
CA SER A 56 17.07 -0.64 -12.95
C SER A 56 16.10 0.52 -12.81
N TRP A 57 16.54 1.63 -12.21
CA TRP A 57 15.68 2.80 -12.03
C TRP A 57 15.36 3.48 -13.36
N LYS A 58 16.35 3.58 -14.26
CA LYS A 58 16.13 4.05 -15.63
C LYS A 58 15.17 3.12 -16.39
N ARG A 59 15.29 1.80 -16.21
CA ARG A 59 14.38 0.82 -16.82
C ARG A 59 12.94 1.01 -16.35
N VAL A 60 12.70 1.23 -15.06
CA VAL A 60 11.34 1.51 -14.53
C VAL A 60 10.77 2.79 -15.13
N LEU A 61 11.61 3.82 -15.33
CA LEU A 61 11.22 5.10 -15.92
C LEU A 61 11.22 5.11 -17.46
N ASN A 62 11.56 4.01 -18.11
CA ASN A 62 11.49 3.91 -19.55
C ASN A 62 10.03 3.67 -20.01
N PRO A 63 9.42 4.60 -20.77
CA PRO A 63 8.04 4.45 -21.22
C PRO A 63 7.80 3.26 -22.16
N GLU A 64 8.85 2.71 -22.77
CA GLU A 64 8.75 1.50 -23.60
C GLU A 64 8.59 0.23 -22.76
N VAL A 65 9.08 0.23 -21.52
CA VAL A 65 8.90 -0.88 -20.57
C VAL A 65 7.48 -0.88 -19.98
N GLY A 66 6.86 0.31 -19.85
CA GLY A 66 5.49 0.44 -19.40
C GLY A 66 5.25 -0.05 -17.96
N SER A 67 6.20 0.22 -17.05
CA SER A 67 6.10 -0.23 -15.66
C SER A 67 4.89 0.41 -14.96
N GLU A 68 4.01 -0.42 -14.42
CA GLU A 68 2.83 0.02 -13.64
C GLU A 68 3.22 0.74 -12.34
N THR A 69 4.45 0.56 -11.85
CA THR A 69 4.96 1.19 -10.63
C THR A 69 5.85 2.40 -10.90
N ALA A 70 6.01 2.83 -12.15
CA ALA A 70 6.86 3.96 -12.53
C ALA A 70 6.48 5.26 -11.79
N TYR A 71 5.21 5.42 -11.41
CA TYR A 71 4.72 6.60 -10.69
C TYR A 71 5.43 6.82 -9.33
N THR A 72 5.92 5.78 -8.68
CA THR A 72 6.65 5.91 -7.42
C THR A 72 8.01 6.58 -7.64
N LEU A 73 8.66 6.33 -8.77
CA LEU A 73 9.92 6.94 -9.14
C LEU A 73 9.71 8.33 -9.76
N TYR A 74 8.85 8.46 -10.79
CA TYR A 74 8.63 9.78 -11.41
C TYR A 74 7.94 10.76 -10.46
N GLY A 75 7.32 10.27 -9.40
CA GLY A 75 6.77 11.08 -8.32
C GLY A 75 7.81 11.87 -7.55
N VAL A 76 9.07 11.42 -7.50
CA VAL A 76 10.14 12.02 -6.70
C VAL A 76 11.41 12.34 -7.49
N ILE A 77 11.77 11.56 -8.51
CA ILE A 77 12.99 11.77 -9.29
C ILE A 77 12.80 12.94 -10.27
N LYS A 78 13.78 13.82 -10.34
CA LYS A 78 13.80 14.94 -11.26
C LYS A 78 13.72 14.47 -12.71
N ASP A 79 12.92 15.16 -13.51
CA ASP A 79 12.65 14.87 -14.92
C ASP A 79 11.99 13.48 -15.17
N GLY A 80 11.67 12.71 -14.11
CA GLY A 80 11.07 11.39 -14.25
C GLY A 80 9.67 11.43 -14.90
N TYR A 81 8.85 12.41 -14.55
CA TYR A 81 7.53 12.60 -15.14
C TYR A 81 7.62 13.03 -16.62
N GLU A 82 8.55 13.93 -16.94
CA GLU A 82 8.85 14.39 -18.30
C GLU A 82 9.36 13.25 -19.18
N CYS A 83 10.09 12.31 -18.60
CA CYS A 83 10.56 11.12 -19.29
C CYS A 83 9.42 10.11 -19.53
N PHE A 84 8.76 9.66 -18.47
CA PHE A 84 7.80 8.54 -18.53
C PHE A 84 6.46 8.95 -19.16
N VAL A 85 5.88 10.08 -18.71
CA VAL A 85 4.52 10.50 -19.09
C VAL A 85 4.56 11.40 -20.34
N ASN A 86 5.33 12.50 -20.28
CA ASN A 86 5.37 13.49 -21.36
C ASN A 86 6.26 13.05 -22.52
N LYS A 87 7.20 12.14 -22.31
CA LYS A 87 8.18 11.64 -23.30
C LYS A 87 9.02 12.77 -23.93
N THR A 88 9.31 13.80 -23.14
CA THR A 88 10.08 14.98 -23.58
C THR A 88 11.55 14.95 -23.14
N VAL A 89 11.88 14.06 -22.18
CA VAL A 89 13.24 13.81 -21.70
C VAL A 89 13.61 12.36 -22.01
N SER A 90 14.83 12.13 -22.49
CA SER A 90 15.34 10.77 -22.69
C SER A 90 15.64 10.10 -21.36
N VAL A 91 15.41 8.79 -21.29
CA VAL A 91 15.76 7.99 -20.10
C VAL A 91 17.27 8.07 -19.78
N ASP A 92 18.12 8.25 -20.78
CA ASP A 92 19.58 8.39 -20.60
C ASP A 92 19.96 9.71 -19.93
N ASP A 93 19.15 10.75 -20.10
CA ASP A 93 19.39 12.08 -19.54
C ASP A 93 18.90 12.23 -18.09
N LEU A 94 18.17 11.23 -17.57
CA LEU A 94 17.72 11.25 -16.19
C LEU A 94 18.91 11.37 -15.21
N PRO A 95 18.76 12.15 -14.12
CA PRO A 95 19.83 12.34 -13.14
C PRO A 95 19.92 11.16 -12.16
N ILE A 96 20.10 9.95 -12.71
CA ILE A 96 20.30 8.69 -12.03
C ILE A 96 21.63 8.13 -12.53
N ARG A 97 22.66 8.00 -11.68
CA ARG A 97 24.03 7.74 -12.11
C ARG A 97 24.79 6.83 -11.16
N ALA A 98 25.51 5.87 -11.69
CA ALA A 98 26.63 5.24 -11.03
C ALA A 98 27.87 6.12 -11.25
N LEU A 99 28.45 6.64 -10.17
CA LEU A 99 29.70 7.43 -10.24
C LEU A 99 30.93 6.52 -10.31
N ASP A 100 30.83 5.36 -9.69
CA ASP A 100 31.74 4.22 -9.75
C ASP A 100 30.98 2.93 -9.37
N ASP A 101 31.65 1.79 -9.28
CA ASP A 101 31.02 0.48 -8.99
C ASP A 101 30.28 0.46 -7.63
N THR A 102 30.61 1.33 -6.69
CA THR A 102 30.06 1.35 -5.32
C THR A 102 29.38 2.66 -4.94
N THR A 103 29.33 3.64 -5.84
CA THR A 103 28.75 4.96 -5.56
C THR A 103 27.60 5.24 -6.51
N PHE A 104 26.39 5.30 -5.97
CA PHE A 104 25.15 5.55 -6.70
C PHE A 104 24.57 6.91 -6.33
N GLN A 105 24.21 7.72 -7.32
CA GLN A 105 23.68 9.07 -7.11
C GLN A 105 22.38 9.28 -7.86
N VAL A 106 21.44 10.00 -7.23
CA VAL A 106 20.16 10.39 -7.82
C VAL A 106 19.81 11.82 -7.38
N GLU A 107 19.20 12.60 -8.30
CA GLU A 107 18.66 13.93 -8.00
C GLU A 107 17.13 13.88 -7.97
N LEU A 108 16.54 14.39 -6.90
CA LEU A 108 15.10 14.53 -6.70
C LEU A 108 14.60 15.86 -7.28
N LYS A 109 13.33 15.92 -7.64
CA LYS A 109 12.70 17.16 -8.13
C LYS A 109 12.49 18.20 -7.03
N ALA A 110 12.44 17.76 -5.76
CA ALA A 110 12.34 18.58 -4.56
C ALA A 110 12.81 17.75 -3.37
N PRO A 111 13.19 18.37 -2.24
CA PRO A 111 13.50 17.65 -1.01
C PRO A 111 12.37 16.71 -0.60
N ALA A 112 12.72 15.48 -0.23
CA ALA A 112 11.75 14.46 0.18
C ALA A 112 12.28 13.67 1.37
N SER A 113 11.89 14.04 2.58
CA SER A 113 12.34 13.37 3.82
C SER A 113 11.99 11.87 3.86
N TYR A 114 10.96 11.47 3.12
CA TYR A 114 10.51 10.09 2.98
C TYR A 114 11.23 9.29 1.86
N PHE A 115 12.19 9.89 1.15
CA PHE A 115 12.83 9.23 0.00
C PHE A 115 13.49 7.91 0.36
N LEU A 116 14.14 7.82 1.51
CA LEU A 116 14.75 6.55 1.96
C LEU A 116 13.72 5.43 2.15
N THR A 117 12.50 5.74 2.58
CA THR A 117 11.45 4.72 2.72
C THR A 117 11.00 4.17 1.36
N LEU A 118 11.06 5.00 0.31
CA LEU A 118 10.79 4.56 -1.06
C LEU A 118 11.85 3.58 -1.55
N THR A 119 13.13 3.77 -1.17
CA THR A 119 14.21 2.87 -1.59
C THR A 119 14.09 1.45 -1.03
N ALA A 120 13.20 1.22 -0.07
CA ALA A 120 12.84 -0.09 0.46
C ALA A 120 11.60 -0.71 -0.26
N SER A 121 11.10 -0.08 -1.31
CA SER A 121 9.94 -0.57 -2.07
C SER A 121 10.36 -1.31 -3.35
N THR A 122 9.49 -2.22 -3.80
CA THR A 122 9.76 -3.11 -4.93
C THR A 122 10.18 -2.39 -6.21
N ALA A 123 9.66 -1.18 -6.47
CA ALA A 123 9.97 -0.41 -7.66
C ALA A 123 11.43 0.10 -7.70
N PHE A 124 12.09 0.17 -6.55
CA PHE A 124 13.48 0.65 -6.40
C PHE A 124 14.49 -0.51 -6.33
N MET A 125 14.03 -1.76 -6.29
CA MET A 125 14.90 -2.94 -6.27
C MET A 125 15.69 -3.08 -7.57
N PRO A 126 16.99 -3.43 -7.51
CA PRO A 126 17.78 -3.64 -8.70
C PRO A 126 17.42 -4.96 -9.39
N VAL A 127 17.57 -4.98 -10.70
CA VAL A 127 17.53 -6.19 -11.55
C VAL A 127 18.85 -6.31 -12.31
N SER A 128 19.33 -7.54 -12.55
CA SER A 128 20.57 -7.77 -13.28
C SER A 128 20.41 -7.35 -14.73
N GLN A 129 21.13 -6.31 -15.16
CA GLN A 129 21.14 -5.84 -16.54
C GLN A 129 21.51 -6.96 -17.50
N ALA A 130 22.59 -7.67 -17.22
CA ALA A 130 23.07 -8.78 -18.07
C ALA A 130 22.02 -9.87 -18.23
N ASN A 131 21.24 -10.14 -17.19
CA ASN A 131 20.17 -11.13 -17.21
C ASN A 131 18.97 -10.67 -18.05
N VAL A 132 18.52 -9.42 -17.83
CA VAL A 132 17.42 -8.83 -18.61
C VAL A 132 17.77 -8.72 -20.08
N GLU A 133 18.98 -8.28 -20.43
CA GLU A 133 19.43 -8.19 -21.83
C GLU A 133 19.54 -9.57 -22.52
N LYS A 134 19.92 -10.59 -21.74
CA LYS A 134 20.05 -11.95 -22.26
C LYS A 134 18.72 -12.64 -22.55
N TYR A 135 17.73 -12.44 -21.69
CA TYR A 135 16.49 -13.20 -21.71
C TYR A 135 15.24 -12.37 -22.10
N GLY A 136 15.39 -11.03 -22.23
CA GLY A 136 14.28 -10.13 -22.57
C GLY A 136 13.16 -10.22 -21.55
N GLU A 137 11.91 -10.41 -21.99
CA GLU A 137 10.73 -10.52 -21.13
C GLU A 137 10.72 -11.79 -20.26
N ASP A 138 11.51 -12.81 -20.62
CA ASP A 138 11.57 -14.08 -19.89
C ASP A 138 12.60 -14.10 -18.75
N TRP A 139 13.22 -12.97 -18.43
CA TRP A 139 14.32 -12.87 -17.45
C TRP A 139 13.99 -13.38 -16.04
N ALA A 140 12.70 -13.46 -15.66
CA ALA A 140 12.22 -13.90 -14.35
C ALA A 140 11.16 -15.01 -14.42
N ASN A 141 11.01 -15.69 -15.57
CA ASN A 141 9.93 -16.64 -15.81
C ASN A 141 10.28 -18.09 -15.41
N SER A 142 11.51 -18.37 -15.05
CA SER A 142 11.95 -19.71 -14.59
C SER A 142 13.13 -19.62 -13.63
N PRO A 143 13.42 -20.67 -12.86
CA PRO A 143 14.61 -20.73 -12.01
C PRO A 143 15.92 -20.48 -12.76
N GLU A 144 16.03 -20.92 -14.01
CA GLU A 144 17.23 -20.79 -14.83
C GLU A 144 17.44 -19.35 -15.34
N THR A 145 16.36 -18.58 -15.45
CA THR A 145 16.42 -17.20 -15.94
C THR A 145 16.33 -16.16 -14.87
N TYR A 146 15.96 -16.52 -13.63
CA TYR A 146 15.76 -15.58 -12.53
C TYR A 146 17.04 -15.39 -11.70
N VAL A 147 17.83 -14.39 -12.02
CA VAL A 147 18.97 -13.93 -11.22
C VAL A 147 18.49 -12.87 -10.24
N CYS A 148 18.78 -13.04 -8.96
CA CYS A 148 18.26 -12.19 -7.87
C CYS A 148 19.35 -11.88 -6.83
N ASN A 149 19.05 -10.99 -5.88
CA ASN A 149 20.03 -10.50 -4.90
C ASN A 149 19.54 -10.56 -3.44
N GLY A 150 18.39 -11.21 -3.20
CA GLY A 150 17.81 -11.35 -1.86
C GLY A 150 18.29 -12.60 -1.10
N PRO A 151 17.72 -12.84 0.10
CA PRO A 151 18.12 -13.92 1.00
C PRO A 151 17.86 -15.32 0.44
N PHE A 152 16.93 -15.44 -0.50
CA PHE A 152 16.61 -16.71 -1.15
C PHE A 152 16.61 -16.57 -2.68
N MET A 153 16.83 -17.66 -3.38
CA MET A 153 16.77 -17.76 -4.83
C MET A 153 15.76 -18.83 -5.25
N LEU A 154 15.09 -18.63 -6.37
CA LEU A 154 14.11 -19.57 -6.93
C LEU A 154 14.83 -20.82 -7.43
N ALA A 155 14.46 -21.99 -6.89
CA ALA A 155 15.06 -23.28 -7.24
C ALA A 155 14.13 -24.16 -8.07
N ASP A 156 12.81 -24.09 -7.84
CA ASP A 156 11.80 -24.81 -8.61
C ASP A 156 10.52 -23.98 -8.71
N MET A 157 9.85 -24.07 -9.85
CA MET A 157 8.61 -23.35 -10.11
C MET A 157 7.63 -24.25 -10.86
N LYS A 158 6.58 -24.66 -10.18
CA LYS A 158 5.42 -25.33 -10.77
C LYS A 158 4.27 -24.34 -10.77
N LYS A 159 4.00 -23.79 -11.94
CA LYS A 159 3.00 -22.73 -12.11
C LYS A 159 1.66 -23.18 -11.52
N ASP A 160 1.02 -22.28 -10.72
CA ASP A 160 -0.26 -22.49 -10.07
C ASP A 160 -0.30 -23.66 -9.05
N GLU A 161 0.84 -24.26 -8.71
CA GLU A 161 0.96 -25.37 -7.76
C GLU A 161 1.91 -25.04 -6.61
N SER A 162 3.20 -24.80 -6.90
CA SER A 162 4.20 -24.53 -5.85
C SER A 162 5.46 -23.86 -6.38
N TYR A 163 6.10 -23.07 -5.51
CA TYR A 163 7.44 -22.52 -5.73
C TYR A 163 8.36 -22.95 -4.60
N THR A 164 9.58 -23.36 -4.94
CA THR A 164 10.62 -23.68 -3.96
C THR A 164 11.73 -22.65 -4.05
N PHE A 165 12.01 -22.03 -2.92
CA PHE A 165 13.13 -21.11 -2.76
C PHE A 165 14.18 -21.72 -1.84
N VAL A 166 15.46 -21.56 -2.20
CA VAL A 166 16.58 -22.03 -1.41
C VAL A 166 17.43 -20.83 -0.96
N LYS A 167 18.13 -20.97 0.16
CA LYS A 167 19.03 -19.94 0.68
C LYS A 167 20.03 -19.52 -0.40
N ASN A 168 20.17 -18.20 -0.58
CA ASN A 168 21.14 -17.61 -1.49
C ASN A 168 22.50 -17.46 -0.80
N PRO A 169 23.53 -18.23 -1.15
CA PRO A 169 24.84 -18.15 -0.54
C PRO A 169 25.58 -16.84 -0.86
N ASN A 170 25.15 -16.12 -1.88
CA ASN A 170 25.73 -14.87 -2.34
C ASN A 170 25.02 -13.62 -1.76
N TYR A 171 23.98 -13.82 -0.94
CA TYR A 171 23.31 -12.72 -0.26
C TYR A 171 24.26 -12.03 0.71
N TYR A 172 24.28 -10.69 0.72
CA TYR A 172 25.25 -9.92 1.54
C TYR A 172 25.17 -10.23 3.05
N ASN A 173 24.02 -10.73 3.51
CA ASN A 173 23.77 -11.10 4.90
C ASN A 173 23.45 -12.61 5.04
N ALA A 174 24.03 -13.45 4.19
CA ALA A 174 23.71 -14.87 4.14
C ALA A 174 23.91 -15.61 5.46
N ASP A 175 24.88 -15.18 6.28
CA ASP A 175 25.19 -15.82 7.58
C ASP A 175 24.04 -15.66 8.59
N GLU A 176 23.22 -14.63 8.47
CA GLU A 176 22.05 -14.38 9.33
C GLU A 176 20.84 -15.25 8.93
N VAL A 177 20.79 -15.75 7.70
CA VAL A 177 19.67 -16.59 7.22
C VAL A 177 19.82 -18.00 7.75
N GLN A 178 18.90 -18.44 8.62
CA GLN A 178 18.99 -19.70 9.34
C GLN A 178 18.21 -20.86 8.70
N ILE A 179 17.26 -20.58 7.82
CA ILE A 179 16.49 -21.61 7.10
C ILE A 179 17.06 -21.84 5.72
N ASP A 180 17.09 -23.10 5.28
CA ASP A 180 17.68 -23.49 3.99
C ASP A 180 16.67 -23.39 2.84
N THR A 181 15.38 -23.61 3.11
CA THR A 181 14.35 -23.74 2.08
C THR A 181 13.03 -23.14 2.52
N VAL A 182 12.35 -22.44 1.62
CA VAL A 182 10.97 -21.97 1.74
C VAL A 182 10.15 -22.59 0.60
N ASN A 183 9.15 -23.39 0.94
CA ASN A 183 8.21 -23.95 -0.03
C ASN A 183 6.89 -23.17 0.03
N TYR A 184 6.52 -22.52 -1.07
CA TYR A 184 5.21 -21.95 -1.27
C TYR A 184 4.30 -22.95 -1.95
N VAL A 185 3.11 -23.17 -1.38
CA VAL A 185 2.08 -24.03 -1.96
C VAL A 185 0.83 -23.17 -2.22
N PHE A 186 0.28 -23.27 -3.42
CA PHE A 186 -0.92 -22.52 -3.80
C PHE A 186 -2.16 -23.38 -3.53
N LEU A 187 -2.94 -23.01 -2.50
CA LEU A 187 -4.20 -23.64 -2.15
C LEU A 187 -5.33 -22.64 -2.36
N ASN A 188 -6.28 -23.01 -3.24
CA ASN A 188 -7.31 -22.08 -3.71
C ASN A 188 -8.47 -21.88 -2.74
N ALA A 189 -8.70 -22.82 -1.79
CA ALA A 189 -9.80 -22.76 -0.84
C ALA A 189 -9.29 -22.49 0.58
N PRO A 190 -9.75 -21.44 1.25
CA PRO A 190 -9.33 -21.11 2.62
C PRO A 190 -9.57 -22.24 3.64
N GLU A 191 -10.62 -23.05 3.45
CA GLU A 191 -10.91 -24.21 4.26
C GLU A 191 -9.82 -25.29 4.12
N THR A 192 -9.30 -25.49 2.90
CA THR A 192 -8.20 -26.40 2.64
C THR A 192 -6.90 -25.90 3.29
N VAL A 193 -6.65 -24.58 3.24
CA VAL A 193 -5.50 -23.94 3.90
C VAL A 193 -5.55 -24.18 5.40
N LYS A 194 -6.71 -23.94 6.04
CA LYS A 194 -6.91 -24.19 7.47
C LYS A 194 -6.66 -25.65 7.83
N MET A 195 -7.23 -26.59 7.05
CA MET A 195 -7.09 -28.02 7.30
C MET A 195 -5.63 -28.50 7.17
N ALA A 196 -4.90 -28.02 6.16
CA ALA A 196 -3.48 -28.31 5.98
C ALA A 196 -2.62 -27.78 7.13
N PHE A 197 -2.96 -26.60 7.66
CA PHE A 197 -2.29 -26.05 8.85
C PHE A 197 -2.62 -26.88 10.11
N ASP A 198 -3.88 -27.24 10.33
CA ASP A 198 -4.32 -28.08 11.47
C ASP A 198 -3.64 -29.46 11.48
N ASN A 199 -3.39 -30.03 10.29
CA ASN A 199 -2.70 -31.31 10.11
C ASN A 199 -1.15 -31.22 10.22
N GLY A 200 -0.59 -29.99 10.31
CA GLY A 200 0.85 -29.77 10.33
C GLY A 200 1.53 -29.92 8.97
N GLU A 201 0.78 -29.84 7.88
CA GLU A 201 1.28 -29.87 6.49
C GLU A 201 1.82 -28.49 6.07
N LEU A 202 1.36 -27.42 6.74
CA LEU A 202 1.83 -26.05 6.57
C LEU A 202 2.41 -25.52 7.88
N ASP A 203 3.57 -24.89 7.80
CA ASP A 203 4.15 -24.13 8.91
C ASP A 203 3.55 -22.75 9.05
N ILE A 204 3.18 -22.14 7.92
CA ILE A 204 2.59 -20.80 7.84
C ILE A 204 1.43 -20.83 6.85
N ALA A 205 0.29 -20.33 7.26
CA ALA A 205 -0.87 -20.12 6.40
C ALA A 205 -1.16 -18.62 6.30
N THR A 206 -1.08 -18.05 5.09
CA THR A 206 -1.24 -16.61 4.84
C THR A 206 -2.64 -16.22 4.37
N SER A 207 -3.48 -17.20 4.00
CA SER A 207 -4.88 -17.02 3.63
C SER A 207 -5.76 -17.51 4.78
N VAL A 208 -6.15 -16.60 5.67
CA VAL A 208 -6.91 -16.90 6.88
C VAL A 208 -8.34 -16.41 6.69
N ASN A 209 -9.32 -17.32 6.71
CA ASN A 209 -10.74 -16.98 6.63
C ASN A 209 -11.35 -16.70 8.02
N SER A 210 -12.61 -16.25 8.06
CA SER A 210 -13.29 -15.92 9.33
C SER A 210 -13.41 -17.12 10.29
N ASP A 211 -13.54 -18.35 9.79
CA ASP A 211 -13.59 -19.54 10.62
C ASP A 211 -12.24 -19.86 11.26
N ALA A 212 -11.14 -19.68 10.50
CA ALA A 212 -9.80 -19.81 11.05
C ALA A 212 -9.50 -18.68 12.04
N LEU A 213 -9.89 -17.43 11.74
CA LEU A 213 -9.76 -16.31 12.70
C LEU A 213 -10.46 -16.64 14.02
N LYS A 214 -11.72 -17.07 13.98
CA LYS A 214 -12.47 -17.46 15.19
C LYS A 214 -11.80 -18.60 15.97
N ALA A 215 -11.30 -19.62 15.26
CA ALA A 215 -10.69 -20.78 15.88
C ALA A 215 -9.36 -20.47 16.59
N TYR A 216 -8.61 -19.48 16.08
CA TYR A 216 -7.26 -19.17 16.56
C TYR A 216 -7.14 -17.83 17.29
N THR A 217 -8.22 -17.02 17.36
CA THR A 217 -8.23 -15.79 18.18
C THR A 217 -7.85 -16.07 19.62
N GLY A 218 -6.90 -15.29 20.14
CA GLY A 218 -6.36 -15.45 21.50
C GLY A 218 -5.33 -16.57 21.66
N THR A 219 -4.87 -17.17 20.57
CA THR A 219 -3.75 -18.13 20.58
C THR A 219 -2.48 -17.50 20.00
N ASP A 220 -1.31 -18.01 20.39
CA ASP A 220 -0.01 -17.58 19.86
C ASP A 220 0.21 -17.99 18.39
N LYS A 221 -0.71 -18.78 17.82
CA LYS A 221 -0.65 -19.21 16.41
C LYS A 221 -1.23 -18.19 15.46
N LEU A 222 -2.10 -17.31 15.92
CA LEU A 222 -2.64 -16.24 15.09
C LEU A 222 -1.75 -15.00 15.19
N MET A 223 -1.04 -14.72 14.12
CA MET A 223 -0.32 -13.47 13.94
C MET A 223 -1.22 -12.47 13.20
N SER A 224 -1.30 -11.24 13.70
CA SER A 224 -1.93 -10.11 13.03
C SER A 224 -0.97 -8.94 13.09
N SER A 225 -0.81 -8.25 11.97
CA SER A 225 -0.03 -7.01 11.87
C SER A 225 -0.79 -6.00 11.03
N ASP A 226 -0.66 -4.73 11.37
CA ASP A 226 -1.22 -3.67 10.55
C ASP A 226 -0.60 -3.71 9.15
N ARG A 227 -1.45 -3.41 8.17
CA ARG A 227 -1.05 -3.23 6.79
C ARG A 227 -1.39 -1.79 6.40
N ILE A 228 -0.44 -1.09 5.82
CA ILE A 228 -0.62 0.30 5.39
C ILE A 228 -1.61 0.43 4.24
N GLY A 229 -2.87 0.17 4.54
CA GLY A 229 -3.94 0.21 3.57
C GLY A 229 -5.30 0.14 4.24
N TYR A 230 -6.31 0.46 3.49
CA TYR A 230 -7.65 0.62 4.04
C TYR A 230 -8.75 0.34 3.02
N ARG A 231 -9.92 0.00 3.54
CA ARG A 231 -11.18 0.01 2.84
C ARG A 231 -11.85 1.36 2.99
N TYR A 232 -12.27 1.95 1.86
CA TYR A 232 -13.02 3.18 1.83
C TYR A 232 -14.04 3.19 0.69
N TYR A 233 -14.91 4.19 0.68
CA TYR A 233 -15.83 4.45 -0.40
C TYR A 233 -15.64 5.88 -0.92
N GLU A 234 -15.73 6.04 -2.24
CA GLU A 234 -15.60 7.31 -2.95
C GLU A 234 -16.97 7.91 -3.21
N PHE A 235 -17.15 9.20 -2.93
CA PHE A 235 -18.28 9.95 -3.42
C PHE A 235 -17.97 10.51 -4.82
N ASN A 236 -18.98 10.56 -5.70
CA ASN A 236 -18.89 11.37 -6.91
C ASN A 236 -19.25 12.82 -6.56
N CYS A 237 -18.26 13.61 -6.22
CA CYS A 237 -18.44 15.00 -5.75
C CYS A 237 -18.95 15.96 -6.86
N SER A 238 -19.03 15.52 -8.12
CA SER A 238 -19.63 16.33 -9.20
C SER A 238 -21.14 16.17 -9.35
N LYS A 239 -21.74 15.17 -8.66
CA LYS A 239 -23.18 14.89 -8.75
C LYS A 239 -23.96 15.48 -7.58
N GLU A 240 -25.12 16.04 -7.83
CA GLU A 240 -26.10 16.33 -6.77
C GLU A 240 -26.69 15.03 -6.22
N PRO A 241 -26.88 14.94 -4.89
CA PRO A 241 -26.57 15.94 -3.85
C PRO A 241 -25.15 15.79 -3.26
N PHE A 242 -24.30 14.93 -3.82
CA PHE A 242 -22.94 14.63 -3.31
C PHE A 242 -21.91 15.74 -3.62
N ASN A 243 -22.28 16.77 -4.38
CA ASN A 243 -21.50 17.99 -4.53
C ASN A 243 -21.50 18.86 -3.25
N ASP A 244 -22.44 18.64 -2.33
CA ASP A 244 -22.47 19.30 -1.01
C ASP A 244 -21.67 18.49 0.04
N ALA A 245 -20.64 19.08 0.61
CA ALA A 245 -19.81 18.46 1.64
C ALA A 245 -20.62 18.05 2.89
N ARG A 246 -21.67 18.81 3.26
CA ARG A 246 -22.54 18.49 4.39
C ARG A 246 -23.26 17.15 4.20
N VAL A 247 -23.69 16.87 2.97
CA VAL A 247 -24.32 15.58 2.61
C VAL A 247 -23.31 14.44 2.75
N ARG A 248 -22.10 14.59 2.19
CA ARG A 248 -21.05 13.57 2.27
C ARG A 248 -20.65 13.29 3.72
N ARG A 249 -20.47 14.37 4.49
CA ARG A 249 -20.13 14.28 5.92
C ARG A 249 -21.27 13.60 6.72
N ALA A 250 -22.53 13.95 6.47
CA ALA A 250 -23.67 13.31 7.12
C ALA A 250 -23.70 11.78 6.88
N LEU A 251 -23.50 11.35 5.66
CA LEU A 251 -23.43 9.91 5.33
C LEU A 251 -22.25 9.23 6.01
N THR A 252 -21.10 9.89 6.12
CA THR A 252 -19.90 9.36 6.76
C THR A 252 -20.06 9.19 8.27
N LEU A 253 -20.66 10.19 8.95
CA LEU A 253 -20.88 10.19 10.40
C LEU A 253 -21.97 9.22 10.86
N ALA A 254 -22.90 8.86 9.97
CA ALA A 254 -24.01 7.95 10.27
C ALA A 254 -23.65 6.45 10.17
N LEU A 255 -22.40 6.11 9.86
CA LEU A 255 -21.95 4.72 9.77
C LEU A 255 -21.36 4.22 11.09
N ASN A 256 -21.85 3.10 11.57
CA ASN A 256 -21.22 2.39 12.70
C ASN A 256 -20.21 1.36 12.16
N ARG A 257 -18.92 1.74 12.20
CA ARG A 257 -17.83 0.94 11.66
C ARG A 257 -17.60 -0.36 12.44
N LYS A 258 -17.87 -0.33 13.74
CA LYS A 258 -17.77 -1.53 14.58
C LYS A 258 -18.80 -2.59 14.19
N ILE A 259 -20.02 -2.18 13.85
CA ILE A 259 -21.03 -3.13 13.30
C ILE A 259 -20.53 -3.71 11.99
N ILE A 260 -19.86 -2.96 11.14
CA ILE A 260 -19.30 -3.44 9.88
C ILE A 260 -18.20 -4.48 10.15
N THR A 261 -17.19 -4.15 10.95
CA THR A 261 -16.03 -5.02 11.16
C THR A 261 -16.37 -6.24 12.02
N GLU A 262 -16.92 -6.05 13.21
CA GLU A 262 -17.19 -7.14 14.15
C GLU A 262 -18.51 -7.87 13.87
N GLY A 263 -19.54 -7.15 13.39
CA GLY A 263 -20.88 -7.72 13.15
C GLY A 263 -21.01 -8.37 11.78
N ILE A 264 -20.67 -7.66 10.72
CA ILE A 264 -20.88 -8.10 9.33
C ILE A 264 -19.69 -8.93 8.84
N LEU A 265 -18.46 -8.41 8.96
CA LEU A 265 -17.24 -9.12 8.53
C LEU A 265 -16.81 -10.18 9.53
N GLN A 266 -17.31 -10.08 10.78
CA GLN A 266 -16.98 -10.97 11.88
C GLN A 266 -15.47 -11.09 12.14
N ASP A 267 -14.77 -9.96 11.94
CA ASP A 267 -13.34 -9.83 12.13
C ASP A 267 -13.03 -8.67 13.08
N ALA A 268 -12.79 -9.00 14.35
CA ALA A 268 -12.44 -8.04 15.37
C ALA A 268 -10.96 -7.57 15.30
N THR A 269 -10.17 -8.14 14.38
CA THR A 269 -8.78 -7.71 14.17
C THR A 269 -8.69 -6.49 13.25
N LEU A 270 -9.77 -6.14 12.54
CA LEU A 270 -9.83 -4.99 11.65
C LEU A 270 -10.03 -3.70 12.45
N PRO A 271 -9.02 -2.80 12.56
CA PRO A 271 -9.20 -1.52 13.21
C PRO A 271 -10.20 -0.65 12.42
N GLN A 272 -11.15 -0.05 13.12
CA GLN A 272 -12.05 0.93 12.52
C GLN A 272 -11.26 2.19 12.20
N LEU A 273 -11.50 2.80 11.03
CA LEU A 273 -10.75 3.95 10.58
C LEU A 273 -11.62 5.23 10.61
N TYR A 274 -11.17 6.19 11.41
CA TYR A 274 -11.81 7.50 11.63
C TYR A 274 -10.93 8.67 11.20
N GLY A 275 -10.14 8.45 10.17
CA GLY A 275 -9.25 9.41 9.53
C GLY A 275 -8.78 8.85 8.21
N TRP A 276 -7.90 9.58 7.53
CA TRP A 276 -7.46 9.18 6.20
C TRP A 276 -6.14 8.40 6.21
N VAL A 277 -5.21 8.74 7.08
CA VAL A 277 -3.95 7.98 7.21
C VAL A 277 -4.23 6.69 7.98
N PRO A 278 -3.86 5.50 7.46
CA PRO A 278 -4.11 4.22 8.12
C PRO A 278 -3.17 3.97 9.30
N TYR A 279 -3.48 2.96 10.12
CA TYR A 279 -2.55 2.37 11.07
C TYR A 279 -1.39 1.67 10.34
N GLY A 280 -0.29 1.43 11.06
CA GLY A 280 0.92 0.81 10.52
C GLY A 280 1.93 1.82 9.95
N ILE A 281 1.66 3.11 10.07
CA ILE A 281 2.55 4.20 9.69
C ILE A 281 3.14 4.81 10.95
N LYS A 282 4.47 4.91 11.01
CA LYS A 282 5.15 5.53 12.14
C LYS A 282 4.94 7.03 12.16
N ASP A 283 4.82 7.58 13.37
CA ASP A 283 4.80 9.02 13.58
C ASP A 283 6.12 9.64 13.13
N ILE A 284 6.06 10.84 12.52
CA ILE A 284 7.23 11.48 11.95
C ILE A 284 8.10 12.23 12.96
N VAL A 285 7.53 12.54 14.13
CA VAL A 285 8.24 13.20 15.23
C VAL A 285 8.76 12.17 16.24
N ASP A 286 7.93 11.17 16.56
CA ASP A 286 8.28 10.05 17.43
C ASP A 286 8.07 8.70 16.71
N PRO A 287 9.05 8.19 15.95
CA PRO A 287 8.90 6.96 15.16
C PRO A 287 8.75 5.68 16.01
N THR A 288 8.75 5.77 17.33
CA THR A 288 8.43 4.64 18.22
C THR A 288 6.92 4.40 18.32
N GLN A 289 6.10 5.36 17.93
CA GLN A 289 4.64 5.33 17.98
C GLN A 289 4.01 5.18 16.59
N ASP A 290 2.77 4.74 16.54
CA ASP A 290 1.95 4.81 15.33
C ASP A 290 1.40 6.23 15.16
N TRP A 291 1.41 6.74 13.94
CA TRP A 291 0.93 8.09 13.63
C TRP A 291 -0.53 8.30 14.05
N ARG A 292 -1.38 7.26 13.83
CA ARG A 292 -2.79 7.32 14.21
C ARG A 292 -2.99 7.37 15.73
N ASP A 293 -2.15 6.72 16.52
CA ASP A 293 -2.20 6.78 17.98
C ASP A 293 -1.80 8.16 18.50
N VAL A 294 -0.85 8.84 17.84
CA VAL A 294 -0.42 10.20 18.20
C VAL A 294 -1.46 11.25 17.80
N VAL A 295 -1.95 11.20 16.55
CA VAL A 295 -2.86 12.21 16.00
C VAL A 295 -4.31 11.98 16.44
N GLY A 296 -4.70 10.72 16.68
CA GLY A 296 -6.06 10.35 17.04
C GLY A 296 -7.04 10.35 15.87
N ASN A 297 -8.33 10.35 16.17
CA ASN A 297 -9.40 10.34 15.19
C ASN A 297 -9.62 11.73 14.58
N ALA A 298 -9.76 11.81 13.27
CA ALA A 298 -10.12 13.06 12.59
C ALA A 298 -11.63 13.38 12.68
N PHE A 299 -12.45 12.35 12.90
CA PHE A 299 -13.89 12.47 13.15
C PHE A 299 -14.36 11.29 14.01
N GLU A 300 -15.62 11.36 14.48
CA GLU A 300 -16.30 10.27 15.21
C GLU A 300 -17.68 10.01 14.63
N GLU A 301 -18.23 8.84 14.89
CA GLU A 301 -19.62 8.53 14.54
C GLU A 301 -20.56 9.44 15.32
N ASN A 302 -21.44 10.14 14.63
CA ASN A 302 -22.39 11.06 15.24
C ASN A 302 -23.67 11.18 14.42
N VAL A 303 -24.66 10.37 14.75
CA VAL A 303 -25.95 10.33 14.03
C VAL A 303 -26.73 11.64 14.19
N GLU A 304 -26.65 12.32 15.32
CA GLU A 304 -27.39 13.57 15.54
C GLU A 304 -26.76 14.72 14.74
N GLU A 305 -25.43 14.81 14.66
CA GLU A 305 -24.74 15.74 13.76
C GLU A 305 -25.06 15.44 12.30
N ALA A 306 -25.08 14.15 11.92
CA ALA A 306 -25.42 13.72 10.57
C ALA A 306 -26.82 14.19 10.16
N LYS A 307 -27.81 14.05 11.04
CA LYS A 307 -29.17 14.56 10.81
C LYS A 307 -29.21 16.07 10.68
N ALA A 308 -28.47 16.79 11.51
CA ALA A 308 -28.40 18.27 11.47
C ALA A 308 -27.81 18.73 10.13
N LEU A 309 -26.67 18.18 9.72
CA LEU A 309 -26.01 18.49 8.45
C LEU A 309 -26.92 18.20 7.23
N LEU A 310 -27.65 17.09 7.27
CA LEU A 310 -28.57 16.73 6.20
C LEU A 310 -29.76 17.69 6.12
N ALA A 311 -30.28 18.13 7.29
CA ALA A 311 -31.34 19.13 7.35
C ALA A 311 -30.87 20.52 6.86
N GLU A 312 -29.64 20.93 7.20
CA GLU A 312 -29.02 22.18 6.71
C GLU A 312 -28.75 22.12 5.19
N ALA A 313 -28.52 20.93 4.64
CA ALA A 313 -28.40 20.70 3.19
C ALA A 313 -29.75 20.66 2.46
N GLY A 314 -30.87 20.80 3.20
CA GLY A 314 -32.23 20.87 2.62
C GLY A 314 -33.01 19.56 2.66
N TYR A 315 -32.51 18.54 3.36
CA TYR A 315 -33.13 17.20 3.41
C TYR A 315 -33.47 16.76 4.86
N PRO A 316 -34.31 17.52 5.59
CA PRO A 316 -34.64 17.17 6.97
C PRO A 316 -35.28 15.77 7.04
N ASN A 317 -34.76 14.89 7.91
CA ASN A 317 -35.18 13.49 8.02
C ASN A 317 -35.14 12.69 6.70
N GLY A 318 -34.31 13.12 5.74
CA GLY A 318 -34.18 12.51 4.42
C GLY A 318 -35.30 12.88 3.44
N GLU A 319 -36.20 13.81 3.80
CA GLU A 319 -37.30 14.23 2.93
C GLU A 319 -36.77 14.89 1.64
N GLY A 320 -37.22 14.41 0.48
CA GLY A 320 -36.80 14.92 -0.83
C GLY A 320 -35.41 14.45 -1.28
N PHE A 321 -34.68 13.68 -0.50
CA PHE A 321 -33.39 13.13 -0.92
C PHE A 321 -33.59 12.09 -2.01
N PRO A 322 -32.85 12.16 -3.14
CA PRO A 322 -33.00 11.19 -4.23
C PRO A 322 -32.54 9.78 -3.79
N THR A 323 -33.09 8.75 -4.43
CA THR A 323 -32.50 7.41 -4.33
C THR A 323 -31.13 7.42 -5.01
N PHE A 324 -30.13 6.86 -4.36
CA PHE A 324 -28.75 6.78 -4.83
C PHE A 324 -28.21 5.36 -4.73
N SER A 325 -27.04 5.11 -5.27
CA SER A 325 -26.47 3.77 -5.34
C SER A 325 -25.03 3.67 -4.80
N ILE A 326 -24.73 2.52 -4.18
CA ILE A 326 -23.36 2.05 -3.99
C ILE A 326 -23.03 1.06 -5.11
N LYS A 327 -21.96 1.32 -5.85
CA LYS A 327 -21.40 0.38 -6.82
C LYS A 327 -20.15 -0.32 -6.29
N TYR A 328 -20.07 -1.65 -6.51
CA TYR A 328 -18.96 -2.49 -6.05
C TYR A 328 -18.71 -3.66 -7.02
N THR A 329 -17.57 -4.33 -6.95
CA THR A 329 -17.28 -5.56 -7.72
C THR A 329 -17.86 -6.78 -7.03
N PRO A 330 -18.26 -7.85 -7.75
CA PRO A 330 -18.92 -9.02 -7.20
C PRO A 330 -18.06 -9.69 -6.09
N SER A 331 -18.55 -9.63 -4.86
CA SER A 331 -17.97 -10.23 -3.67
C SER A 331 -19.05 -10.26 -2.58
N THR A 332 -19.22 -11.40 -1.91
CA THR A 332 -20.14 -11.51 -0.79
C THR A 332 -19.80 -10.56 0.36
N GLU A 333 -18.49 -10.37 0.63
CA GLU A 333 -18.02 -9.41 1.63
C GLU A 333 -18.46 -7.99 1.28
N LEU A 334 -18.18 -7.53 0.06
CA LEU A 334 -18.51 -6.17 -0.38
C LEU A 334 -20.02 -5.93 -0.43
N GLU A 335 -20.78 -6.94 -0.86
CA GLU A 335 -22.24 -6.87 -0.85
C GLU A 335 -22.79 -6.71 0.57
N ASN A 336 -22.34 -7.53 1.50
CA ASN A 336 -22.79 -7.47 2.89
C ASN A 336 -22.46 -6.13 3.55
N VAL A 337 -21.26 -5.58 3.30
CA VAL A 337 -20.85 -4.26 3.80
C VAL A 337 -21.72 -3.17 3.19
N ALA A 338 -21.93 -3.16 1.88
CA ALA A 338 -22.74 -2.16 1.21
C ALA A 338 -24.21 -2.21 1.66
N GLN A 339 -24.78 -3.40 1.85
CA GLN A 339 -26.14 -3.59 2.40
C GLN A 339 -26.24 -3.06 3.83
N ALA A 340 -25.23 -3.32 4.68
CA ALA A 340 -25.19 -2.80 6.04
C ALA A 340 -25.16 -1.25 6.06
N MET A 341 -24.34 -0.64 5.21
CA MET A 341 -24.26 0.82 5.07
C MET A 341 -25.63 1.39 4.63
N ALA A 342 -26.24 0.82 3.60
CA ALA A 342 -27.57 1.20 3.13
C ALA A 342 -28.64 1.10 4.22
N ALA A 343 -28.62 0.02 5.02
CA ALA A 343 -29.50 -0.17 6.15
C ALA A 343 -29.32 0.88 7.25
N MET A 344 -28.08 1.24 7.57
CA MET A 344 -27.78 2.30 8.55
C MET A 344 -28.30 3.66 8.08
N TRP A 345 -28.08 4.04 6.83
CA TRP A 345 -28.59 5.30 6.28
C TRP A 345 -30.13 5.31 6.23
N LYS A 346 -30.74 4.16 5.93
CA LYS A 346 -32.20 4.04 6.00
C LYS A 346 -32.72 4.22 7.42
N GLN A 347 -32.08 3.56 8.38
CA GLN A 347 -32.50 3.58 9.78
C GLN A 347 -32.28 4.96 10.43
N TYR A 348 -31.10 5.57 10.21
CA TYR A 348 -30.69 6.77 10.94
C TYR A 348 -31.10 8.08 10.23
N LEU A 349 -31.06 8.08 8.90
CA LEU A 349 -31.27 9.29 8.07
C LEU A 349 -32.52 9.24 7.18
N GLY A 350 -33.22 8.11 7.12
CA GLY A 350 -34.40 7.92 6.26
C GLY A 350 -34.11 7.78 4.76
N LEU A 351 -32.84 7.62 4.36
CA LEU A 351 -32.39 7.61 2.97
C LEU A 351 -32.60 6.24 2.30
N ASN A 352 -32.83 6.24 0.98
CA ASN A 352 -32.91 5.02 0.17
C ASN A 352 -31.64 4.88 -0.65
N CYS A 353 -30.88 3.80 -0.40
CA CYS A 353 -29.67 3.45 -1.12
C CYS A 353 -29.82 2.10 -1.80
N GLU A 354 -29.55 2.02 -3.09
CA GLU A 354 -29.48 0.78 -3.86
C GLU A 354 -28.05 0.25 -3.85
N VAL A 355 -27.91 -1.08 -3.86
CA VAL A 355 -26.62 -1.77 -3.80
C VAL A 355 -26.45 -2.52 -5.12
N THR A 356 -25.43 -2.18 -5.91
CA THR A 356 -25.27 -2.67 -7.30
C THR A 356 -23.89 -3.26 -7.53
N ALA A 357 -23.86 -4.56 -7.82
CA ALA A 357 -22.63 -5.22 -8.28
C ALA A 357 -22.37 -4.90 -9.76
N VAL A 358 -21.12 -4.57 -10.08
CA VAL A 358 -20.65 -4.33 -11.44
C VAL A 358 -19.50 -5.30 -11.73
N GLU A 359 -19.52 -5.95 -12.90
CA GLU A 359 -18.46 -6.86 -13.34
C GLU A 359 -17.07 -6.19 -13.21
N SER A 360 -16.07 -6.94 -12.74
CA SER A 360 -14.75 -6.37 -12.38
C SER A 360 -14.04 -5.67 -13.53
N GLY A 361 -14.06 -6.26 -14.74
CA GLY A 361 -13.43 -5.63 -15.92
C GLY A 361 -14.12 -4.31 -16.31
N VAL A 362 -15.44 -4.23 -16.14
CA VAL A 362 -16.21 -2.99 -16.37
C VAL A 362 -15.98 -1.99 -15.26
N TYR A 363 -15.84 -2.45 -14.02
CA TYR A 363 -15.64 -1.56 -12.86
C TYR A 363 -14.29 -0.84 -12.92
N TRP A 364 -13.23 -1.57 -13.27
CA TRP A 364 -11.83 -1.12 -13.20
C TRP A 364 -11.26 -0.62 -14.52
N ALA A 365 -11.98 -0.69 -15.65
CA ALA A 365 -11.46 -0.22 -16.94
C ALA A 365 -10.98 1.25 -16.85
N ASP A 366 -9.81 1.54 -17.40
CA ASP A 366 -9.06 2.77 -17.16
C ASP A 366 -9.78 4.04 -17.66
N GLU A 367 -10.39 3.99 -18.85
CA GLU A 367 -10.99 5.19 -19.45
C GLU A 367 -12.53 5.17 -19.40
N THR A 368 -13.13 4.01 -19.56
CA THR A 368 -14.59 3.86 -19.74
C THR A 368 -15.27 3.14 -18.58
N GLY A 369 -14.49 2.64 -17.63
CA GLY A 369 -15.00 1.90 -16.49
C GLY A 369 -15.87 2.74 -15.57
N THR A 370 -16.64 2.05 -14.73
CA THR A 370 -17.58 2.69 -13.80
C THR A 370 -16.96 3.82 -12.99
N ARG A 371 -15.76 3.60 -12.43
CA ARG A 371 -15.05 4.62 -11.65
C ARG A 371 -14.49 5.72 -12.55
N ALA A 372 -13.81 5.36 -13.63
CA ALA A 372 -13.17 6.31 -14.53
C ALA A 372 -14.19 7.24 -15.23
N SER A 373 -15.31 6.72 -15.68
CA SER A 373 -16.39 7.50 -16.33
C SER A 373 -17.22 8.34 -15.34
N GLY A 374 -17.21 7.99 -14.03
CA GLY A 374 -18.08 8.60 -13.02
C GLY A 374 -19.51 8.08 -13.03
N ASP A 375 -19.72 6.90 -13.57
CA ASP A 375 -21.03 6.25 -13.53
C ASP A 375 -21.27 5.60 -12.16
N PHE A 376 -21.23 6.42 -11.11
CA PHE A 376 -21.54 6.04 -9.73
C PHE A 376 -22.00 7.26 -8.94
N ASP A 377 -22.67 7.01 -7.82
CA ASP A 377 -22.95 7.99 -6.77
C ASP A 377 -21.95 7.78 -5.64
N ILE A 378 -21.85 6.53 -5.18
CA ILE A 378 -20.84 6.04 -4.25
C ILE A 378 -20.19 4.80 -4.86
N ALA A 379 -18.85 4.74 -4.87
CA ALA A 379 -18.08 3.61 -5.37
C ALA A 379 -17.19 3.02 -4.27
N TYR A 380 -17.17 1.68 -4.20
CA TYR A 380 -16.25 1.00 -3.30
C TYR A 380 -14.80 1.16 -3.77
N MET A 381 -13.88 1.27 -2.82
CA MET A 381 -12.45 1.27 -3.08
C MET A 381 -11.68 0.66 -1.92
N GLY A 382 -10.51 0.15 -2.20
CA GLY A 382 -9.50 -0.23 -1.24
C GLY A 382 -8.13 0.10 -1.78
N TYR A 383 -7.25 0.57 -0.95
CA TYR A 383 -5.91 0.94 -1.35
C TYR A 383 -4.88 0.49 -0.32
N THR A 384 -3.76 0.00 -0.81
CA THR A 384 -2.56 -0.23 -0.01
C THR A 384 -1.56 0.84 -0.41
N LEU A 385 -1.06 1.57 0.56
CA LEU A 385 -0.11 2.66 0.31
C LEU A 385 1.20 2.10 -0.24
N ASP A 386 1.87 2.88 -1.06
CA ASP A 386 3.09 2.46 -1.73
C ASP A 386 4.29 2.45 -0.78
N TYR A 387 4.25 3.31 0.26
CA TYR A 387 5.29 3.44 1.29
C TYR A 387 4.69 3.88 2.63
N PRO A 388 5.31 3.52 3.77
CA PRO A 388 4.78 3.76 5.11
C PRO A 388 5.11 5.19 5.61
N GLU A 389 4.51 6.19 4.96
CA GLU A 389 4.61 7.60 5.34
C GLU A 389 3.27 8.30 5.05
N PRO A 390 2.78 9.23 5.91
CA PRO A 390 1.46 9.84 5.76
C PRO A 390 1.21 10.48 4.39
N SER A 391 2.23 11.03 3.72
CA SER A 391 2.07 11.63 2.38
C SER A 391 1.55 10.64 1.34
N ALA A 392 1.87 9.35 1.48
CA ALA A 392 1.36 8.32 0.57
C ALA A 392 -0.17 8.25 0.57
N ALA A 393 -0.81 8.49 1.73
CA ALA A 393 -2.26 8.55 1.84
C ALA A 393 -2.82 9.80 1.16
N PHE A 394 -2.21 10.95 1.39
CA PHE A 394 -2.72 12.23 0.87
C PHE A 394 -2.63 12.34 -0.64
N THR A 395 -1.58 11.78 -1.27
CA THR A 395 -1.44 11.78 -2.73
C THR A 395 -2.54 11.00 -3.48
N VAL A 396 -3.24 10.09 -2.80
CA VAL A 396 -4.38 9.33 -3.38
C VAL A 396 -5.51 10.25 -3.84
N LEU A 397 -5.71 11.39 -3.15
CA LEU A 397 -6.80 12.34 -3.37
C LEU A 397 -6.37 13.62 -4.10
N GLU A 398 -5.13 13.71 -4.55
CA GLU A 398 -4.53 14.95 -5.01
C GLU A 398 -5.21 15.57 -6.23
N ASN A 399 -5.69 14.74 -7.17
CA ASN A 399 -6.30 15.27 -8.40
C ASN A 399 -7.34 14.31 -9.00
N ALA A 400 -8.09 14.82 -9.98
CA ALA A 400 -9.12 14.06 -10.68
C ALA A 400 -8.59 12.87 -11.49
N GLU A 401 -7.31 12.91 -11.88
CA GLU A 401 -6.59 11.84 -12.58
C GLU A 401 -5.89 10.88 -11.60
N GLY A 402 -5.93 11.20 -10.31
CA GLY A 402 -5.37 10.42 -9.24
C GLY A 402 -6.02 9.05 -9.06
N LYS A 403 -5.54 8.32 -8.06
CA LYS A 403 -6.01 6.97 -7.72
C LYS A 403 -7.47 6.97 -7.25
N ALA A 404 -7.92 8.02 -6.55
CA ALA A 404 -9.32 8.25 -6.23
C ALA A 404 -10.04 8.97 -7.38
N LYS A 405 -11.23 8.48 -7.73
CA LYS A 405 -12.05 9.02 -8.82
C LYS A 405 -13.22 9.86 -8.31
N THR A 406 -13.01 10.58 -7.22
CA THR A 406 -14.04 11.36 -6.51
C THR A 406 -14.56 12.57 -7.29
N ARG A 407 -13.82 13.07 -8.27
CA ARG A 407 -14.09 14.36 -8.93
C ARG A 407 -14.20 15.54 -7.95
N TRP A 408 -13.55 15.40 -6.83
CA TRP A 408 -13.46 16.45 -5.84
C TRP A 408 -12.44 17.49 -6.30
N ASP A 409 -12.88 18.73 -6.36
CA ASP A 409 -12.05 19.89 -6.69
C ASP A 409 -11.95 20.77 -5.44
N CYS A 410 -10.75 20.82 -4.84
CA CYS A 410 -10.50 21.60 -3.64
C CYS A 410 -9.14 22.30 -3.75
N PRO A 411 -9.12 23.58 -4.20
CA PRO A 411 -7.87 24.34 -4.31
C PRO A 411 -7.08 24.44 -3.01
N ALA A 412 -7.77 24.54 -1.87
CA ALA A 412 -7.11 24.55 -0.55
C ALA A 412 -6.34 23.24 -0.27
N TYR A 413 -6.89 22.09 -0.67
CA TYR A 413 -6.20 20.81 -0.54
C TYR A 413 -4.97 20.73 -1.46
N LEU A 414 -5.08 21.21 -2.69
CA LEU A 414 -3.95 21.26 -3.63
C LEU A 414 -2.82 22.17 -3.11
N GLU A 415 -3.14 23.28 -2.46
CA GLU A 415 -2.13 24.13 -1.80
C GLU A 415 -1.39 23.38 -0.69
N LEU A 416 -2.11 22.59 0.14
CA LEU A 416 -1.51 21.75 1.18
C LEU A 416 -0.65 20.62 0.55
N CYS A 417 -1.09 19.98 -0.55
CA CYS A 417 -0.30 19.02 -1.29
C CYS A 417 1.00 19.64 -1.86
N ASN A 418 0.94 20.86 -2.36
CA ASN A 418 2.13 21.57 -2.82
C ASN A 418 3.10 21.89 -1.67
N LYS A 419 2.55 22.31 -0.52
CA LYS A 419 3.36 22.53 0.69
C LYS A 419 3.98 21.22 1.20
N MET A 420 3.26 20.10 1.13
CA MET A 420 3.76 18.77 1.50
C MET A 420 5.02 18.36 0.71
N ARG A 421 5.18 18.87 -0.53
CA ARG A 421 6.34 18.62 -1.39
C ARG A 421 7.50 19.58 -1.16
N SER A 422 7.34 20.55 -0.28
CA SER A 422 8.44 21.46 0.06
C SER A 422 9.34 20.86 1.14
N ASP A 423 10.49 21.51 1.38
CA ASP A 423 11.45 21.11 2.41
C ASP A 423 10.96 21.47 3.82
N ILE A 424 9.96 20.73 4.29
CA ILE A 424 9.45 20.81 5.66
C ILE A 424 9.66 19.46 6.35
N ALA A 425 9.99 19.47 7.64
CA ALA A 425 10.28 18.26 8.39
C ALA A 425 9.81 18.38 9.85
N GLY A 426 9.85 17.27 10.59
CA GLY A 426 9.52 17.22 12.01
C GLY A 426 8.11 17.77 12.30
N GLN A 427 7.99 18.58 13.34
CA GLN A 427 6.70 19.10 13.81
C GLN A 427 5.94 19.90 12.74
N GLU A 428 6.62 20.73 11.93
CA GLU A 428 5.95 21.50 10.87
C GLU A 428 5.27 20.59 9.84
N ARG A 429 5.92 19.47 9.50
CA ARG A 429 5.38 18.47 8.57
C ARG A 429 4.21 17.71 9.19
N GLU A 430 4.31 17.34 10.46
CA GLU A 430 3.23 16.69 11.19
C GLU A 430 2.00 17.60 11.28
N ASP A 431 2.20 18.89 11.62
CA ASP A 431 1.10 19.87 11.70
C ASP A 431 0.41 20.04 10.34
N LEU A 432 1.19 20.07 9.23
CA LEU A 432 0.62 20.09 7.88
C LEU A 432 -0.27 18.87 7.61
N TYR A 433 0.16 17.68 8.00
CA TYR A 433 -0.63 16.46 7.81
C TYR A 433 -1.91 16.44 8.65
N LYS A 434 -1.86 16.98 9.87
CA LYS A 434 -3.05 17.20 10.70
C LYS A 434 -4.05 18.15 10.03
N ASP A 435 -3.55 19.25 9.45
CA ASP A 435 -4.39 20.20 8.71
C ASP A 435 -5.02 19.53 7.46
N MET A 436 -4.27 18.70 6.74
CA MET A 436 -4.79 17.94 5.60
C MET A 436 -5.88 16.96 6.03
N GLU A 437 -5.69 16.21 7.11
CA GLU A 437 -6.73 15.31 7.64
C GLU A 437 -7.97 16.06 8.13
N ALA A 438 -7.79 17.18 8.81
CA ALA A 438 -8.91 18.00 9.26
C ALA A 438 -9.75 18.52 8.09
N LEU A 439 -9.11 18.95 7.00
CA LEU A 439 -9.79 19.35 5.78
C LEU A 439 -10.54 18.16 5.13
N LEU A 440 -9.92 16.99 5.04
CA LEU A 440 -10.57 15.79 4.53
C LEU A 440 -11.75 15.34 5.38
N ALA A 441 -11.67 15.46 6.70
CA ALA A 441 -12.78 15.15 7.61
C ALA A 441 -13.95 16.16 7.47
N GLN A 442 -13.68 17.40 7.10
CA GLN A 442 -14.70 18.42 6.84
C GLN A 442 -15.35 18.23 5.48
N GLU A 443 -14.56 18.02 4.42
CA GLU A 443 -15.00 17.91 3.03
C GLU A 443 -15.55 16.54 2.68
N CYS A 444 -15.10 15.49 3.32
CA CYS A 444 -15.51 14.09 3.14
C CYS A 444 -15.62 13.65 1.67
N PRO A 445 -14.59 13.81 0.83
CA PRO A 445 -14.66 13.29 -0.54
C PRO A 445 -14.68 11.76 -0.58
N VAL A 446 -14.27 11.14 0.51
CA VAL A 446 -14.23 9.69 0.73
C VAL A 446 -14.72 9.32 2.13
N MET A 447 -15.15 8.06 2.30
CA MET A 447 -15.53 7.46 3.58
C MET A 447 -14.54 6.35 3.94
N PRO A 448 -13.57 6.56 4.81
CA PRO A 448 -12.76 5.47 5.36
C PRO A 448 -13.61 4.58 6.28
N ILE A 449 -13.43 3.26 6.18
CA ILE A 449 -14.23 2.29 6.95
C ILE A 449 -13.35 1.52 7.93
N TYR A 450 -12.33 0.80 7.44
CA TYR A 450 -11.42 0.03 8.29
C TYR A 450 -10.04 -0.08 7.68
N ASN A 451 -9.06 -0.26 8.56
CA ASN A 451 -7.68 -0.54 8.20
C ASN A 451 -7.53 -2.01 7.79
N TYR A 452 -6.69 -2.28 6.81
CA TYR A 452 -6.31 -3.63 6.49
C TYR A 452 -5.36 -4.19 7.55
N VAL A 453 -5.50 -5.47 7.82
CA VAL A 453 -4.54 -6.25 8.59
C VAL A 453 -4.02 -7.42 7.75
N ALA A 454 -2.78 -7.79 7.99
CA ALA A 454 -2.18 -8.97 7.43
C ALA A 454 -2.19 -10.07 8.49
N THR A 455 -3.08 -11.04 8.34
CA THR A 455 -3.19 -12.18 9.25
C THR A 455 -2.46 -13.40 8.71
N ALA A 456 -1.87 -14.19 9.60
CA ALA A 456 -1.31 -15.50 9.29
C ALA A 456 -1.52 -16.45 10.47
N LEU A 457 -1.68 -17.74 10.17
CA LEU A 457 -1.45 -18.78 11.16
C LEU A 457 0.01 -19.19 11.08
N VAL A 458 0.70 -19.22 12.21
CA VAL A 458 2.11 -19.55 12.33
C VAL A 458 2.28 -20.69 13.31
N SER A 459 2.93 -21.75 12.87
CA SER A 459 3.24 -22.91 13.71
C SER A 459 4.21 -22.51 14.84
N GLU A 460 4.05 -23.13 16.02
CA GLU A 460 4.91 -22.90 17.19
C GLU A 460 6.39 -23.19 16.93
N ARG A 461 6.69 -24.02 15.94
CA ARG A 461 8.07 -24.32 15.54
C ARG A 461 8.72 -23.21 14.73
N VAL A 462 7.96 -22.30 14.11
CA VAL A 462 8.49 -21.14 13.38
C VAL A 462 8.69 -19.99 14.34
N LYS A 463 9.89 -19.41 14.36
CA LYS A 463 10.22 -18.18 15.08
C LYS A 463 10.76 -17.15 14.11
N GLY A 464 10.63 -15.86 14.43
CA GLY A 464 11.16 -14.77 13.63
C GLY A 464 10.41 -14.48 12.32
N PHE A 465 9.25 -15.09 12.09
CA PHE A 465 8.40 -14.74 10.95
C PHE A 465 7.84 -13.33 11.14
N THR A 466 8.03 -12.48 10.14
CA THR A 466 7.51 -11.11 10.14
C THR A 466 6.84 -10.80 8.80
N ARG A 467 6.19 -9.65 8.74
CA ARG A 467 5.65 -9.09 7.50
C ARG A 467 6.10 -7.65 7.36
N ASN A 468 6.35 -7.20 6.14
CA ASN A 468 6.59 -5.78 5.89
C ASN A 468 5.29 -4.98 6.00
N ALA A 469 5.38 -3.66 5.95
CA ALA A 469 4.24 -2.74 6.05
C ALA A 469 3.13 -3.02 5.01
N ASN A 470 3.49 -3.57 3.85
CA ASN A 470 2.51 -3.95 2.81
C ASN A 470 1.89 -5.34 3.06
N GLY A 471 2.27 -6.02 4.14
CA GLY A 471 1.78 -7.34 4.52
C GLY A 471 2.50 -8.51 3.82
N HIS A 472 3.60 -8.26 3.09
CA HIS A 472 4.35 -9.34 2.45
C HIS A 472 5.19 -10.11 3.46
N PRO A 473 5.23 -11.46 3.36
CA PRO A 473 6.02 -12.31 4.25
C PRO A 473 7.52 -12.02 4.15
N ASN A 474 8.18 -11.97 5.31
CA ASN A 474 9.63 -11.92 5.42
C ASN A 474 10.13 -13.17 6.14
N PHE A 475 11.01 -13.93 5.49
CA PHE A 475 11.58 -15.17 5.99
C PHE A 475 13.06 -15.04 6.38
N GLU A 476 13.68 -13.88 6.17
CA GLU A 476 15.11 -13.65 6.43
C GLU A 476 15.48 -14.00 7.88
N TYR A 477 14.59 -13.65 8.82
CA TYR A 477 14.81 -13.82 10.26
C TYR A 477 14.22 -15.12 10.82
N CYS A 478 13.65 -15.97 9.95
CA CYS A 478 13.00 -17.19 10.41
C CYS A 478 13.99 -18.23 10.91
N THR A 479 13.60 -18.91 11.98
CA THR A 479 14.24 -20.13 12.48
C THR A 479 13.20 -21.21 12.73
N ILE A 480 13.62 -22.47 12.67
CA ILE A 480 12.76 -23.63 12.97
C ILE A 480 13.23 -24.23 14.29
N ALA A 481 12.36 -24.22 15.30
CA ALA A 481 12.60 -24.93 16.55
C ALA A 481 12.47 -26.45 16.33
N GLU A 482 13.36 -27.23 16.94
CA GLU A 482 13.34 -28.70 16.92
C GLU A 482 12.11 -29.29 17.63
#